data_182d3800b001c958eeace4c430dfb993
#
_entry.id   182d3800b001c958eeace4c430dfb993
#
_cell.length_a   1.000
_cell.length_b   1.000
_cell.length_c   1.000
_cell.angle_alpha   90.00
_cell.angle_beta   90.00
_cell.angle_gamma   90.00
#
_symmetry.space_group_name_H-M   'P 1'
#
loop_
_entity.id
_entity.type
_entity.pdbx_description
1 polymer ?
#
loop_
_entity_poly.entity_id
_entity_poly.type
_entity_poly.pdbx_seq_one_letter_code
_entity_poly.pdbx_strand_id
1 'polypeptide(L)'
;PKENFRLRQQPLSSTSFGSYQMQRLGSRDLRELSCYVPNFVMPNYGSRFTNAMYVRGIGSRINSPAVGIYLDGIPVLSKAAFNLHHYQTSRIDILRGPQGTLYGQNSEGGLVRIYSRDAYDSKGTYVNLGLGSHFYRNVEAAHYMKLSPRIALGVAAFYDGQKGFFHRAG
;
A
#
# COMPACT_ATOMS: atom_id res chain seq x y z
N PRO A 1 -14.42 -6.08 7.90
CA PRO A 1 -15.53 -6.66 7.12
C PRO A 1 -16.69 -5.69 6.86
N LYS A 2 -16.97 -4.73 7.77
CA LYS A 2 -18.14 -3.84 7.66
C LYS A 2 -17.97 -2.65 6.69
N GLU A 3 -16.76 -2.37 6.24
CA GLU A 3 -16.44 -1.13 5.51
C GLU A 3 -16.64 -1.22 4.01
N ASN A 4 -16.54 -2.40 3.39
CA ASN A 4 -16.65 -2.56 1.94
C ASN A 4 -18.03 -2.24 1.39
N PHE A 5 -19.09 -2.54 2.13
CA PHE A 5 -20.46 -2.30 1.69
C PHE A 5 -20.80 -0.81 1.70
N ARG A 6 -20.34 -0.08 2.72
CA ARG A 6 -20.58 1.37 2.83
C ARG A 6 -19.82 2.20 1.79
N LEU A 7 -18.60 1.81 1.42
CA LEU A 7 -17.84 2.48 0.37
C LEU A 7 -18.53 2.39 -1.00
N ARG A 8 -19.15 1.26 -1.33
CA ARG A 8 -19.91 1.10 -2.58
C ARG A 8 -21.19 1.92 -2.64
N GLN A 9 -21.75 2.29 -1.49
CA GLN A 9 -22.96 3.10 -1.40
C GLN A 9 -22.68 4.61 -1.34
N GLN A 10 -21.42 5.02 -1.12
CA GLN A 10 -21.05 6.42 -1.13
C GLN A 10 -20.87 6.90 -2.58
N PRO A 11 -21.25 8.16 -2.91
CA PRO A 11 -21.03 8.74 -4.23
C PRO A 11 -19.54 9.06 -4.47
N LEU A 12 -18.68 8.10 -4.22
CA LEU A 12 -17.23 8.19 -4.31
C LEU A 12 -16.70 7.21 -5.35
N SER A 13 -15.84 7.70 -6.22
CA SER A 13 -15.08 6.84 -7.10
C SER A 13 -13.96 6.16 -6.29
N SER A 14 -14.16 4.90 -5.94
CA SER A 14 -13.20 4.13 -5.17
C SER A 14 -12.79 2.84 -5.89
N THR A 15 -11.58 2.40 -5.65
CA THR A 15 -11.07 1.10 -6.06
C THR A 15 -10.44 0.41 -4.85
N SER A 16 -10.86 -0.81 -4.57
CA SER A 16 -10.38 -1.59 -3.42
C SER A 16 -9.70 -2.85 -3.90
N PHE A 17 -8.54 -3.16 -3.32
CA PHE A 17 -7.78 -4.38 -3.56
C PHE A 17 -7.64 -5.15 -2.26
N GLY A 18 -8.13 -6.37 -2.23
CA GLY A 18 -7.87 -7.31 -1.14
C GLY A 18 -6.53 -8.02 -1.32
N SER A 19 -6.02 -8.67 -0.27
CA SER A 19 -4.75 -9.39 -0.29
C SER A 19 -4.65 -10.41 -1.44
N TYR A 20 -5.69 -11.17 -1.68
CA TYR A 20 -5.75 -12.14 -2.77
C TYR A 20 -5.63 -11.49 -4.16
N GLN A 21 -6.28 -10.34 -4.37
CA GLN A 21 -6.19 -9.62 -5.64
C GLN A 21 -4.78 -9.06 -5.87
N MET A 22 -4.16 -8.48 -4.84
CA MET A 22 -2.79 -7.96 -4.91
C MET A 22 -1.79 -9.07 -5.25
N GLN A 23 -1.93 -10.25 -4.65
CA GLN A 23 -1.12 -11.43 -4.97
C GLN A 23 -1.31 -11.89 -6.42
N ARG A 24 -2.55 -11.98 -6.90
CA ARG A 24 -2.83 -12.36 -8.30
C ARG A 24 -2.27 -11.37 -9.32
N LEU A 25 -2.25 -10.10 -8.99
CA LEU A 25 -1.68 -9.05 -9.84
C LEU A 25 -0.14 -9.01 -9.77
N GLY A 26 0.47 -9.76 -8.83
CA GLY A 26 1.90 -9.74 -8.60
C GLY A 26 2.41 -8.38 -8.10
N SER A 27 1.50 -7.54 -7.60
CA SER A 27 1.83 -6.19 -7.13
C SER A 27 2.57 -6.25 -5.80
N ARG A 28 3.73 -5.63 -5.74
CA ARG A 28 4.60 -5.59 -4.56
C ARG A 28 4.49 -4.30 -3.78
N ASP A 29 4.15 -3.22 -4.47
CA ASP A 29 4.08 -1.88 -3.90
C ASP A 29 2.93 -1.06 -4.49
N LEU A 30 2.69 0.11 -3.92
CA LEU A 30 1.62 1.01 -4.33
C LEU A 30 1.81 1.55 -5.75
N ARG A 31 3.05 1.67 -6.22
CA ARG A 31 3.35 2.13 -7.57
C ARG A 31 2.92 1.10 -8.61
N GLU A 32 3.24 -0.17 -8.40
CA GLU A 32 2.79 -1.25 -9.30
C GLU A 32 1.27 -1.34 -9.31
N LEU A 33 0.64 -1.18 -8.14
CA LEU A 33 -0.81 -1.18 -8.01
C LEU A 33 -1.46 0.01 -8.76
N SER A 34 -0.77 1.15 -8.88
CA SER A 34 -1.30 2.32 -9.57
C SER A 34 -1.61 2.05 -11.05
N CYS A 35 -0.93 1.10 -11.69
CA CYS A 35 -1.18 0.71 -13.08
C CYS A 35 -2.58 0.09 -13.29
N TYR A 36 -3.21 -0.40 -12.23
CA TYR A 36 -4.53 -1.04 -12.29
C TYR A 36 -5.67 -0.11 -11.85
N VAL A 37 -5.36 1.15 -11.55
CA VAL A 37 -6.36 2.13 -11.06
C VAL A 37 -6.50 3.25 -12.06
N PRO A 38 -7.69 3.41 -12.68
CA PRO A 38 -7.92 4.52 -13.62
C PRO A 38 -7.70 5.87 -12.94
N ASN A 39 -7.01 6.78 -13.65
CA ASN A 39 -6.75 8.14 -13.18
C ASN A 39 -5.94 8.24 -11.87
N PHE A 40 -5.19 7.21 -11.51
CA PHE A 40 -4.23 7.21 -10.42
C PHE A 40 -2.84 6.87 -10.99
N VAL A 41 -1.88 7.74 -10.77
CA VAL A 41 -0.51 7.58 -11.29
C VAL A 41 0.49 7.86 -10.18
N MET A 42 1.48 6.99 -10.07
CA MET A 42 2.61 7.14 -9.14
C MET A 42 3.94 7.00 -9.92
N PRO A 43 4.42 8.08 -10.55
CA PRO A 43 5.63 8.02 -11.39
C PRO A 43 6.88 7.74 -10.56
N ASN A 44 7.84 7.07 -11.19
CA ASN A 44 9.16 6.84 -10.61
C ASN A 44 10.11 7.98 -10.98
N TYR A 45 10.50 8.77 -10.01
CA TYR A 45 11.49 9.84 -10.19
C TYR A 45 12.92 9.43 -9.81
N GLY A 46 13.16 8.14 -9.58
CA GLY A 46 14.49 7.62 -9.22
C GLY A 46 14.92 7.85 -7.77
N SER A 47 14.11 8.54 -6.97
CA SER A 47 14.40 8.80 -5.56
C SER A 47 13.20 8.53 -4.68
N ARG A 48 13.43 7.96 -3.50
CA ARG A 48 12.39 7.76 -2.48
C ARG A 48 11.85 9.09 -1.91
N PHE A 49 12.67 10.13 -1.89
CA PHE A 49 12.29 11.42 -1.34
C PHE A 49 11.34 12.21 -2.25
N THR A 50 11.28 11.87 -3.53
CA THR A 50 10.47 12.56 -4.53
C THR A 50 9.24 11.77 -4.97
N ASN A 51 8.78 10.82 -4.16
CA ASN A 51 7.54 10.10 -4.46
C ASN A 51 6.36 11.07 -4.53
N ALA A 52 5.60 10.96 -5.59
CA ALA A 52 4.40 11.75 -5.79
C ALA A 52 3.26 10.85 -6.29
N MET A 53 2.06 11.19 -5.87
CA MET A 53 0.84 10.56 -6.33
C MET A 53 -0.04 11.59 -7.00
N TYR A 54 -0.64 11.20 -8.10
CA TYR A 54 -1.57 12.02 -8.86
C TYR A 54 -2.89 11.27 -9.01
N VAL A 55 -3.97 11.94 -8.66
CA VAL A 55 -5.33 11.45 -8.90
C VAL A 55 -6.03 12.46 -9.78
N ARG A 56 -6.50 12.04 -10.96
CA ARG A 56 -7.13 12.94 -11.95
C ARG A 56 -6.28 14.18 -12.28
N GLY A 57 -4.96 14.02 -12.30
CA GLY A 57 -4.02 15.12 -12.53
C GLY A 57 -3.71 15.98 -11.32
N ILE A 58 -4.42 15.81 -10.20
CA ILE A 58 -4.16 16.54 -8.95
C ILE A 58 -3.10 15.78 -8.15
N GLY A 59 -1.98 16.42 -7.90
CA GLY A 59 -0.86 15.86 -7.15
C GLY A 59 0.24 16.88 -6.94
N SER A 60 1.21 16.57 -6.09
CA SER A 60 2.35 17.45 -5.83
C SER A 60 3.64 16.66 -5.70
N ARG A 61 4.66 17.09 -6.45
CA ARG A 61 6.00 16.52 -6.36
C ARG A 61 6.84 17.15 -5.25
N ILE A 62 6.78 18.47 -5.10
CA ILE A 62 7.71 19.25 -4.28
C ILE A 62 7.09 19.62 -2.94
N ASN A 63 5.88 20.12 -2.94
CA ASN A 63 5.18 20.62 -1.75
C ASN A 63 4.46 19.48 -0.98
N SER A 64 3.61 19.87 -0.05
CA SER A 64 2.72 18.94 0.66
C SER A 64 1.96 18.04 -0.32
N PRO A 65 1.78 16.78 -0.01
CA PRO A 65 1.07 15.87 -0.90
C PRO A 65 -0.40 16.30 -1.04
N ALA A 66 -0.92 16.31 -2.27
CA ALA A 66 -2.34 16.54 -2.53
C ALA A 66 -3.17 15.26 -2.44
N VAL A 67 -2.50 14.10 -2.38
CA VAL A 67 -3.11 12.79 -2.16
C VAL A 67 -2.48 12.20 -0.91
N GLY A 68 -3.30 11.94 0.10
CA GLY A 68 -2.86 11.42 1.39
C GLY A 68 -2.75 9.90 1.41
N ILE A 69 -1.89 9.37 2.27
CA ILE A 69 -1.86 7.95 2.63
C ILE A 69 -2.20 7.83 4.11
N TYR A 70 -3.04 6.87 4.42
CA TYR A 70 -3.37 6.47 5.78
C TYR A 70 -3.09 4.98 5.96
N LEU A 71 -2.29 4.66 6.95
CA LEU A 71 -2.01 3.28 7.38
C LEU A 71 -2.76 3.03 8.69
N ASP A 72 -3.73 2.11 8.65
CA ASP A 72 -4.60 1.78 9.80
C ASP A 72 -5.24 3.02 10.46
N GLY A 73 -5.60 4.01 9.65
CA GLY A 73 -6.18 5.27 10.10
C GLY A 73 -5.18 6.36 10.53
N ILE A 74 -3.89 6.06 10.52
CA ILE A 74 -2.82 6.99 10.87
C ILE A 74 -2.25 7.63 9.59
N PRO A 75 -2.17 8.96 9.47
CA PRO A 75 -1.63 9.62 8.29
C PRO A 75 -0.13 9.39 8.15
N VAL A 76 0.30 9.03 6.96
CA VAL A 76 1.72 8.94 6.56
C VAL A 76 2.14 10.31 6.04
N LEU A 77 2.92 11.04 6.81
CA LEU A 77 3.28 12.43 6.51
C LEU A 77 4.48 12.55 5.57
N SER A 78 5.37 11.57 5.56
CA SER A 78 6.59 11.61 4.76
C SER A 78 6.39 11.01 3.37
N LYS A 79 6.69 11.77 2.32
CA LYS A 79 6.70 11.26 0.95
C LYS A 79 7.70 10.12 0.72
N ALA A 80 8.79 10.08 1.48
CA ALA A 80 9.76 8.98 1.43
C ALA A 80 9.12 7.62 1.79
N ALA A 81 8.05 7.63 2.59
CA ALA A 81 7.32 6.45 3.00
C ALA A 81 6.13 6.11 2.07
N PHE A 82 5.89 6.87 1.00
CA PHE A 82 4.72 6.65 0.14
C PHE A 82 4.80 5.38 -0.70
N ASN A 83 6.00 4.93 -1.04
CA ASN A 83 6.17 3.66 -1.74
C ASN A 83 6.28 2.50 -0.76
N LEU A 84 5.17 2.20 -0.10
CA LEU A 84 5.08 1.10 0.85
C LEU A 84 4.91 -0.23 0.12
N HIS A 85 5.70 -1.21 0.51
CA HIS A 85 5.48 -2.59 0.12
C HIS A 85 4.24 -3.15 0.81
N HIS A 86 3.53 -4.06 0.14
CA HIS A 86 2.26 -4.64 0.61
C HIS A 86 2.47 -5.79 1.61
N TYR A 87 3.53 -5.73 2.42
CA TYR A 87 3.77 -6.74 3.45
C TYR A 87 2.66 -6.73 4.48
N GLN A 88 2.08 -7.89 4.73
CA GLN A 88 1.00 -8.07 5.71
C GLN A 88 -0.18 -7.10 5.53
N THR A 89 -0.43 -6.70 4.30
CA THR A 89 -1.57 -5.85 3.96
C THR A 89 -2.80 -6.70 3.69
N SER A 90 -3.90 -6.38 4.36
CA SER A 90 -5.19 -7.05 4.15
C SER A 90 -5.97 -6.42 3.00
N ARG A 91 -5.92 -5.08 2.90
CA ARG A 91 -6.68 -4.32 1.90
C ARG A 91 -6.04 -2.96 1.65
N ILE A 92 -6.17 -2.48 0.42
CA ILE A 92 -5.86 -1.11 0.01
C ILE A 92 -7.10 -0.53 -0.66
N ASP A 93 -7.55 0.64 -0.18
CA ASP A 93 -8.63 1.40 -0.79
C ASP A 93 -8.05 2.70 -1.39
N ILE A 94 -8.32 2.96 -2.65
CA ILE A 94 -7.92 4.18 -3.34
C ILE A 94 -9.19 4.96 -3.64
N LEU A 95 -9.35 6.10 -2.96
CA LEU A 95 -10.47 7.01 -3.09
C LEU A 95 -10.07 8.17 -4.00
N ARG A 96 -10.81 8.37 -5.09
CA ARG A 96 -10.50 9.38 -6.11
C ARG A 96 -11.46 10.54 -6.01
N GLY A 97 -10.95 11.69 -5.60
CA GLY A 97 -11.68 12.92 -5.39
C GLY A 97 -11.47 13.48 -3.99
N PRO A 98 -11.86 14.73 -3.75
CA PRO A 98 -11.59 15.44 -2.50
C PRO A 98 -12.23 14.75 -1.30
N GLN A 99 -11.44 14.59 -0.23
CA GLN A 99 -11.84 13.97 1.03
C GLN A 99 -11.55 14.87 2.24
N GLY A 100 -11.35 16.16 2.01
CA GLY A 100 -10.93 17.13 3.02
C GLY A 100 -11.84 17.23 4.25
N THR A 101 -13.14 17.00 4.09
CA THR A 101 -14.12 17.06 5.19
C THR A 101 -13.90 15.98 6.26
N LEU A 102 -13.40 14.81 5.87
CA LEU A 102 -13.21 13.68 6.78
C LEU A 102 -11.75 13.48 7.19
N TYR A 103 -10.83 13.83 6.31
CA TYR A 103 -9.39 13.50 6.48
C TYR A 103 -8.49 14.73 6.57
N GLY A 104 -9.05 15.93 6.42
CA GLY A 104 -8.33 17.20 6.58
C GLY A 104 -7.29 17.43 5.47
N GLN A 105 -6.09 17.79 5.88
CA GLN A 105 -5.00 18.16 4.95
C GLN A 105 -4.55 17.00 4.05
N ASN A 106 -3.99 17.35 2.89
CA ASN A 106 -3.41 16.40 1.94
C ASN A 106 -4.42 15.38 1.33
N SER A 107 -5.69 15.75 1.23
CA SER A 107 -6.73 14.89 0.68
C SER A 107 -7.57 15.58 -0.41
N GLU A 108 -6.97 16.57 -1.09
CA GLU A 108 -7.60 17.39 -2.13
C GLU A 108 -7.83 16.59 -3.43
N GLY A 109 -6.86 15.80 -3.84
CA GLY A 109 -6.96 14.96 -5.04
C GLY A 109 -7.55 13.58 -4.77
N GLY A 110 -7.37 13.07 -3.57
CA GLY A 110 -7.79 11.73 -3.18
C GLY A 110 -7.09 11.21 -1.94
N LEU A 111 -7.35 9.95 -1.65
CA LEU A 111 -6.85 9.29 -0.46
C LEU A 111 -6.53 7.82 -0.73
N VAL A 112 -5.40 7.35 -0.24
CA VAL A 112 -5.03 5.93 -0.20
C VAL A 112 -5.12 5.45 1.24
N ARG A 113 -5.91 4.41 1.48
CA ARG A 113 -6.06 3.78 2.78
C ARG A 113 -5.50 2.38 2.73
N ILE A 114 -4.52 2.11 3.57
CA ILE A 114 -3.87 0.82 3.68
C ILE A 114 -4.26 0.22 5.02
N TYR A 115 -4.73 -1.02 4.99
CA TYR A 115 -5.10 -1.77 6.18
C TYR A 115 -4.14 -2.93 6.35
N SER A 116 -3.51 -3.00 7.49
CA SER A 116 -2.69 -4.15 7.85
C SER A 116 -3.55 -5.38 8.15
N ARG A 117 -2.93 -6.53 8.20
CA ARG A 117 -3.60 -7.77 8.55
C ARG A 117 -3.78 -7.84 10.06
N ASP A 118 -5.03 -7.95 10.50
CA ASP A 118 -5.35 -8.03 11.92
C ASP A 118 -4.99 -9.42 12.48
N ALA A 119 -4.26 -9.43 13.60
CA ALA A 119 -3.90 -10.65 14.31
C ALA A 119 -5.10 -11.37 14.93
N TYR A 120 -6.21 -10.65 15.17
CA TYR A 120 -7.45 -11.25 15.67
C TYR A 120 -8.19 -12.06 14.61
N ASP A 121 -8.24 -11.57 13.39
CA ASP A 121 -8.94 -12.18 12.27
C ASP A 121 -8.08 -13.18 11.50
N SER A 122 -6.75 -13.01 11.58
CA SER A 122 -5.79 -13.86 10.90
C SER A 122 -5.27 -14.92 11.86
N LYS A 123 -5.29 -16.18 11.43
CA LYS A 123 -4.74 -17.30 12.22
C LYS A 123 -3.85 -18.14 11.33
N GLY A 124 -2.73 -18.61 11.88
CA GLY A 124 -1.83 -19.53 11.21
C GLY A 124 -0.57 -18.87 10.67
N THR A 125 0.18 -19.65 9.91
CA THR A 125 1.44 -19.24 9.30
C THR A 125 1.23 -18.92 7.82
N TYR A 126 1.80 -17.82 7.39
CA TYR A 126 1.82 -17.38 5.99
C TYR A 126 3.27 -17.31 5.54
N VAL A 127 3.58 -17.94 4.43
CA VAL A 127 4.90 -17.86 3.79
C VAL A 127 4.69 -17.52 2.32
N ASN A 128 5.39 -16.53 1.86
CA ASN A 128 5.43 -16.12 0.46
C ASN A 128 6.87 -16.07 -0.01
N LEU A 129 7.14 -16.72 -1.13
CA LEU A 129 8.47 -16.79 -1.73
C LEU A 129 8.36 -16.27 -3.16
N GLY A 130 9.17 -15.30 -3.50
CA GLY A 130 9.24 -14.71 -4.84
C GLY A 130 10.66 -14.82 -5.41
N LEU A 131 10.74 -15.26 -6.66
CA LEU A 131 11.98 -15.26 -7.44
C LEU A 131 11.71 -14.53 -8.76
N GLY A 132 12.68 -13.78 -9.23
CA GLY A 132 12.53 -13.02 -10.47
C GLY A 132 13.85 -12.81 -11.20
N SER A 133 13.76 -12.12 -12.33
CA SER A 133 14.93 -11.72 -13.11
C SER A 133 15.85 -10.80 -12.29
N HIS A 134 17.11 -10.67 -12.73
CA HIS A 134 18.15 -9.87 -12.05
C HIS A 134 18.39 -10.29 -10.59
N PHE A 135 18.30 -11.60 -10.32
CA PHE A 135 18.48 -12.18 -8.99
C PHE A 135 17.50 -11.59 -7.94
N TYR A 136 16.33 -11.17 -8.39
CA TYR A 136 15.27 -10.76 -7.47
C TYR A 136 14.88 -11.92 -6.56
N ARG A 137 14.86 -11.65 -5.25
CA ARG A 137 14.46 -12.60 -4.21
C ARG A 137 13.57 -11.86 -3.22
N ASN A 138 12.43 -12.45 -2.96
CA ASN A 138 11.52 -11.99 -1.92
C ASN A 138 11.18 -13.16 -1.02
N VAL A 139 11.27 -12.96 0.27
CA VAL A 139 10.84 -13.91 1.30
C VAL A 139 10.00 -13.15 2.30
N GLU A 140 8.79 -13.60 2.52
CA GLU A 140 7.90 -13.04 3.52
C GLU A 140 7.36 -14.19 4.36
N ALA A 141 7.44 -14.05 5.66
CA ALA A 141 6.88 -15.01 6.61
C ALA A 141 6.14 -14.26 7.72
N ALA A 142 4.98 -14.75 8.09
CA ALA A 142 4.20 -14.22 9.20
C ALA A 142 3.49 -15.34 9.93
N HIS A 143 3.37 -15.18 11.24
CA HIS A 143 2.62 -16.07 12.11
C HIS A 143 1.70 -15.29 13.00
N TYR A 144 0.42 -15.69 13.02
CA TYR A 144 -0.62 -15.06 13.82
C TYR A 144 -1.24 -16.09 14.76
N MET A 145 -1.31 -15.76 16.04
CA MET A 145 -1.92 -16.62 17.05
C MET A 145 -2.80 -15.82 18.00
N LYS A 146 -3.89 -16.43 18.47
CA LYS A 146 -4.67 -15.92 19.59
C LYS A 146 -4.17 -16.58 20.86
N LEU A 147 -3.66 -15.79 21.78
CA LEU A 147 -3.23 -16.24 23.10
C LEU A 147 -4.41 -16.30 24.07
N SER A 148 -5.38 -15.38 23.90
CA SER A 148 -6.57 -15.27 24.76
C SER A 148 -7.72 -14.66 23.95
N PRO A 149 -8.98 -14.74 24.44
CA PRO A 149 -10.09 -13.99 23.86
C PRO A 149 -9.86 -12.47 23.74
N ARG A 150 -8.90 -11.93 24.50
CA ARG A 150 -8.57 -10.49 24.51
C ARG A 150 -7.16 -10.18 23.98
N ILE A 151 -6.35 -11.20 23.69
CA ILE A 151 -4.95 -11.01 23.28
C ILE A 151 -4.67 -11.82 22.02
N ALA A 152 -4.23 -11.15 20.98
CA ALA A 152 -3.72 -11.77 19.77
C ALA A 152 -2.30 -11.27 19.50
N LEU A 153 -1.44 -12.13 18.98
CA LEU A 153 -0.06 -11.83 18.62
C LEU A 153 0.16 -12.12 17.15
N GLY A 154 0.75 -11.17 16.45
CA GLY A 154 1.24 -11.33 15.08
C GLY A 154 2.72 -11.00 15.02
N VAL A 155 3.52 -11.88 14.41
CA VAL A 155 4.93 -11.65 14.12
C VAL A 155 5.14 -11.83 12.64
N ALA A 156 5.80 -10.88 11.99
CA ALA A 156 6.09 -10.92 10.57
C ALA A 156 7.54 -10.50 10.31
N ALA A 157 8.15 -11.14 9.33
CA ALA A 157 9.46 -10.78 8.82
C ALA A 157 9.45 -10.84 7.29
N PHE A 158 10.20 -9.97 6.66
CA PHE A 158 10.37 -9.97 5.21
C PHE A 158 11.81 -9.66 4.83
N TYR A 159 12.19 -10.18 3.68
CA TYR A 159 13.43 -9.88 3.00
C TYR A 159 13.13 -9.63 1.53
N ASP A 160 13.61 -8.54 1.00
CA ASP A 160 13.52 -8.19 -0.42
C ASP A 160 14.88 -7.75 -0.92
N GLY A 161 15.34 -8.33 -2.01
CA GLY A 161 16.64 -8.04 -2.58
C GLY A 161 16.68 -8.24 -4.09
N GLN A 162 17.38 -7.34 -4.76
CA GLN A 162 17.62 -7.40 -6.21
C GLN A 162 19.03 -6.92 -6.53
N LYS A 163 19.69 -7.55 -7.52
CA LYS A 163 20.95 -7.02 -8.05
C LYS A 163 20.68 -5.76 -8.88
N GLY A 164 21.55 -4.77 -8.71
CA GLY A 164 21.49 -3.54 -9.51
C GLY A 164 21.73 -3.80 -11.00
N PHE A 165 21.18 -2.94 -11.83
CA PHE A 165 21.33 -2.99 -13.29
C PHE A 165 22.69 -2.45 -13.77
N PHE A 166 23.40 -1.71 -12.92
CA PHE A 166 24.68 -1.10 -13.24
C PHE A 166 25.82 -1.91 -12.67
N HIS A 167 26.77 -2.29 -13.52
CA HIS A 167 28.05 -2.82 -13.12
C HIS A 167 29.06 -1.66 -13.06
N ARG A 168 29.77 -1.55 -11.95
CA ARG A 168 30.90 -0.63 -11.87
C ARG A 168 31.97 -1.18 -12.80
N ALA A 169 32.26 -0.46 -13.88
CA ALA A 169 33.50 -0.69 -14.66
C ALA A 169 34.66 -0.38 -13.73
N GLY A 170 35.49 -1.40 -13.46
CA GLY A 170 36.70 -1.30 -12.65
C GLY A 170 37.80 -0.55 -13.43
#